data_4ed886b0a4f1caced5b7c5efdecb342a
#
_entry.id   4ed886b0a4f1caced5b7c5efdecb342a
#
_cell.length_a   1.000
_cell.length_b   1.000
_cell.length_c   1.000
_cell.angle_alpha   90.00
_cell.angle_beta   90.00
_cell.angle_gamma   90.00
#
_symmetry.space_group_name_H-M   'P 1'
#
loop_
_entity.id
_entity.type
_entity.pdbx_description
1 polymer ?
#
loop_
_entity_poly.entity_id
_entity_poly.type
_entity_poly.pdbx_seq_one_letter_code
_entity_poly.pdbx_strand_id
1 'polypeptide(L)'
;LLSSRLIFSLFLASTTALAAEPDAARQKQLVHLVRQDWGSCHGMTLNGGLGPALLPETLKDKPPEGLVATIYYGRPGTPMPPWKQFMSEAEAAWIVDKLMTEFPK
;
A
#
# COMPACT_ATOMS: atom_id res chain seq x y z
N LEU A 1 16.58 12.51 59.00
CA LEU A 1 17.14 12.71 57.64
C LEU A 1 16.33 11.91 56.65
N LEU A 2 15.35 12.58 56.03
CA LEU A 2 14.53 11.98 54.96
C LEU A 2 15.31 12.09 53.64
N SER A 3 15.87 10.97 53.21
CA SER A 3 16.42 10.86 51.86
C SER A 3 15.28 10.77 50.86
N SER A 4 14.94 11.86 50.24
CA SER A 4 13.99 11.89 49.13
C SER A 4 14.69 11.28 47.92
N ARG A 5 14.42 9.99 47.68
CA ARG A 5 14.82 9.37 46.42
C ARG A 5 13.79 9.79 45.37
N LEU A 6 14.16 10.74 44.53
CA LEU A 6 13.45 11.04 43.29
C LEU A 6 13.61 9.83 42.37
N ILE A 7 12.52 9.08 42.25
CA ILE A 7 12.41 8.04 41.21
C ILE A 7 12.05 8.75 39.91
N PHE A 8 13.04 8.94 39.06
CA PHE A 8 12.80 9.34 37.67
C PHE A 8 12.23 8.12 36.92
N SER A 9 10.90 8.09 36.78
CA SER A 9 10.28 7.16 35.85
C SER A 9 10.57 7.63 34.42
N LEU A 10 11.49 6.96 33.74
CA LEU A 10 11.76 7.17 32.35
C LEU A 10 10.58 6.57 31.58
N PHE A 11 9.62 7.41 31.17
CA PHE A 11 8.59 7.00 30.21
C PHE A 11 9.27 6.89 28.83
N LEU A 12 9.56 5.65 28.41
CA LEU A 12 9.92 5.38 27.03
C LEU A 12 8.63 5.48 26.21
N ALA A 13 8.41 6.63 25.58
CA ALA A 13 7.37 6.77 24.59
C ALA A 13 7.80 5.94 23.35
N SER A 14 7.18 4.77 23.18
CA SER A 14 7.30 4.02 21.94
C SER A 14 6.57 4.80 20.84
N THR A 15 7.32 5.61 20.10
CA THR A 15 6.79 6.15 18.85
C THR A 15 6.75 5.01 17.83
N THR A 16 5.56 4.42 17.63
CA THR A 16 5.31 3.62 16.44
C THR A 16 5.45 4.56 15.26
N ALA A 17 6.54 4.42 14.51
CA ALA A 17 6.69 5.09 13.24
C ALA A 17 5.63 4.52 12.30
N LEU A 18 4.52 5.24 12.12
CA LEU A 18 3.62 5.01 11.01
C LEU A 18 4.44 5.24 9.74
N ALA A 19 4.46 4.24 8.83
CA ALA A 19 5.09 4.42 7.53
C ALA A 19 4.51 5.68 6.90
N ALA A 20 5.37 6.67 6.60
CA ALA A 20 4.95 7.92 6.02
C ALA A 20 4.30 7.66 4.67
N GLU A 21 3.19 8.34 4.38
CA GLU A 21 2.60 8.34 3.05
C GLU A 21 3.63 8.84 2.02
N PRO A 22 3.58 8.35 0.77
CA PRO A 22 4.38 8.92 -0.29
C PRO A 22 4.12 10.43 -0.43
N ASP A 23 5.14 11.21 -0.73
CA ASP A 23 4.94 12.63 -1.00
C ASP A 23 4.07 12.85 -2.27
N ALA A 24 3.63 14.08 -2.48
CA ALA A 24 2.70 14.41 -3.57
C ALA A 24 3.27 14.05 -4.95
N ALA A 25 4.55 14.27 -5.19
CA ALA A 25 5.20 13.93 -6.45
C ALA A 25 5.24 12.41 -6.65
N ARG A 26 5.57 11.65 -5.59
CA ARG A 26 5.59 10.20 -5.65
C ARG A 26 4.18 9.62 -5.82
N GLN A 27 3.18 10.19 -5.18
CA GLN A 27 1.78 9.78 -5.37
C GLN A 27 1.37 9.88 -6.83
N LYS A 28 1.71 10.97 -7.51
CA LYS A 28 1.44 11.13 -8.95
C LYS A 28 2.12 10.05 -9.79
N GLN A 29 3.36 9.71 -9.48
CA GLN A 29 4.09 8.65 -10.18
C GLN A 29 3.41 7.30 -9.98
N LEU A 30 2.99 6.98 -8.76
CA LEU A 30 2.30 5.72 -8.44
C LEU A 30 0.93 5.63 -9.12
N VAL A 31 0.17 6.71 -9.11
CA VAL A 31 -1.12 6.78 -9.82
C VAL A 31 -0.92 6.56 -11.31
N HIS A 32 0.07 7.21 -11.90
CA HIS A 32 0.39 7.05 -13.32
C HIS A 32 0.78 5.59 -13.64
N LEU A 33 1.62 4.96 -12.82
CA LEU A 33 2.01 3.57 -12.96
C LEU A 33 0.79 2.65 -12.95
N VAL A 34 -0.11 2.82 -11.98
CA VAL A 34 -1.33 2.02 -11.87
C VAL A 34 -2.25 2.25 -13.08
N ARG A 35 -2.46 3.50 -13.47
CA ARG A 35 -3.34 3.82 -14.60
C ARG A 35 -2.80 3.32 -15.94
N GLN A 36 -1.49 3.42 -16.16
CA GLN A 36 -0.88 3.06 -17.45
C GLN A 36 -0.46 1.59 -17.49
N ASP A 37 0.36 1.16 -16.55
CA ASP A 37 0.96 -0.17 -16.62
C ASP A 37 -0.02 -1.24 -16.15
N TRP A 38 -0.72 -1.03 -15.05
CA TRP A 38 -1.72 -1.98 -14.58
C TRP A 38 -3.00 -1.90 -15.40
N GLY A 39 -3.32 -0.75 -15.95
CA GLY A 39 -4.49 -0.55 -16.79
C GLY A 39 -4.50 -1.44 -18.01
N SER A 40 -3.34 -1.79 -18.56
CA SER A 40 -3.24 -2.70 -19.71
C SER A 40 -3.73 -4.12 -19.39
N CYS A 41 -3.69 -4.55 -18.14
CA CYS A 41 -4.16 -5.85 -17.68
C CYS A 41 -5.47 -5.79 -16.90
N HIS A 42 -5.64 -4.77 -16.03
CA HIS A 42 -6.80 -4.63 -15.16
C HIS A 42 -7.88 -3.70 -15.69
N GLY A 43 -7.70 -3.17 -16.90
CA GLY A 43 -8.58 -2.20 -17.52
C GLY A 43 -8.16 -0.76 -17.26
N MET A 44 -8.35 0.11 -18.24
CA MET A 44 -7.94 1.53 -18.16
C MET A 44 -8.73 2.32 -17.11
N THR A 45 -9.92 1.83 -16.75
CA THR A 45 -10.73 2.34 -15.63
C THR A 45 -10.71 1.39 -14.43
N LEU A 46 -9.79 0.42 -14.41
CA LEU A 46 -9.62 -0.59 -13.36
C LEU A 46 -10.82 -1.51 -13.16
N ASN A 47 -11.71 -1.58 -14.13
CA ASN A 47 -12.92 -2.40 -14.06
C ASN A 47 -12.77 -3.81 -14.63
N GLY A 48 -11.54 -4.24 -14.89
CA GLY A 48 -11.20 -5.58 -15.34
C GLY A 48 -10.74 -5.62 -16.80
N GLY A 49 -10.03 -6.67 -17.13
CA GLY A 49 -9.48 -6.99 -18.42
C GLY A 49 -8.91 -8.40 -18.38
N LEU A 50 -7.67 -8.60 -18.80
CA LEU A 50 -6.96 -9.88 -18.60
C LEU A 50 -6.83 -10.22 -17.11
N GLY A 51 -6.59 -9.20 -16.26
CA GLY A 51 -6.64 -9.32 -14.82
C GLY A 51 -8.01 -8.93 -14.25
N PRO A 52 -8.26 -9.25 -12.97
CA PRO A 52 -9.51 -8.91 -12.32
C PRO A 52 -9.69 -7.40 -12.16
N ALA A 53 -10.94 -6.97 -11.93
CA ALA A 53 -11.24 -5.59 -11.56
C ALA A 53 -10.56 -5.20 -10.25
N LEU A 54 -10.11 -3.96 -10.17
CA LEU A 54 -9.47 -3.36 -8.99
C LEU A 54 -10.35 -2.26 -8.39
N LEU A 55 -11.65 -2.50 -8.36
CA LEU A 55 -12.64 -1.57 -7.82
C LEU A 55 -12.88 -1.86 -6.33
N PRO A 56 -13.30 -0.86 -5.52
CA PRO A 56 -13.56 -1.08 -4.11
C PRO A 56 -14.50 -2.25 -3.82
N GLU A 57 -15.59 -2.37 -4.57
CA GLU A 57 -16.55 -3.46 -4.40
C GLU A 57 -15.98 -4.85 -4.74
N THR A 58 -14.99 -4.91 -5.61
CA THR A 58 -14.29 -6.17 -5.95
C THR A 58 -13.31 -6.58 -4.86
N LEU A 59 -12.69 -5.61 -4.22
CA LEU A 59 -11.59 -5.81 -3.28
C LEU A 59 -12.02 -5.83 -1.81
N LYS A 60 -13.23 -5.38 -1.49
CA LYS A 60 -13.70 -5.12 -0.10
C LYS A 60 -13.56 -6.32 0.85
N ASP A 61 -13.70 -7.54 0.36
CA ASP A 61 -13.66 -8.76 1.17
C ASP A 61 -12.27 -9.42 1.17
N LYS A 62 -11.29 -8.81 0.52
CA LYS A 62 -9.93 -9.33 0.44
C LYS A 62 -9.05 -8.72 1.54
N PRO A 63 -8.18 -9.52 2.20
CA PRO A 63 -7.26 -8.99 3.19
C PRO A 63 -6.28 -8.01 2.54
N PRO A 64 -6.13 -6.79 3.05
CA PRO A 64 -5.20 -5.81 2.48
C PRO A 64 -3.76 -6.31 2.40
N GLU A 65 -3.30 -7.05 3.40
CA GLU A 65 -1.94 -7.62 3.44
C GLU A 65 -1.69 -8.60 2.28
N GLY A 66 -2.70 -9.39 1.93
CA GLY A 66 -2.63 -10.30 0.79
C GLY A 66 -2.55 -9.56 -0.53
N LEU A 67 -3.26 -8.43 -0.67
CA LEU A 67 -3.19 -7.57 -1.85
C LEU A 67 -1.82 -6.90 -1.97
N VAL A 68 -1.25 -6.43 -0.87
CA VAL A 68 0.11 -5.86 -0.84
C VAL A 68 1.13 -6.91 -1.28
N ALA A 69 1.05 -8.13 -0.75
CA ALA A 69 1.94 -9.22 -1.12
C ALA A 69 1.81 -9.58 -2.61
N THR A 70 0.60 -9.59 -3.13
CA THR A 70 0.33 -9.85 -4.56
C THR A 70 0.98 -8.81 -5.46
N ILE A 71 0.93 -7.54 -5.09
CA ILE A 71 1.59 -6.46 -5.83
C ILE A 71 3.11 -6.60 -5.72
N TYR A 72 3.62 -6.70 -4.51
CA TYR A 72 5.05 -6.62 -4.25
C TYR A 72 5.81 -7.84 -4.80
N TYR A 73 5.28 -9.05 -4.58
CA TYR A 73 5.91 -10.30 -4.98
C TYR A 73 5.35 -10.91 -6.26
N GLY A 74 4.26 -10.36 -6.81
CA GLY A 74 3.53 -10.98 -7.92
C GLY A 74 2.77 -12.24 -7.52
N ARG A 75 2.15 -12.88 -8.50
CA ARG A 75 1.50 -14.18 -8.32
C ARG A 75 2.21 -15.21 -9.21
N PRO A 76 3.06 -16.09 -8.62
CA PRO A 76 3.78 -17.10 -9.38
C PRO A 76 2.84 -17.97 -10.21
N GLY A 77 3.23 -18.27 -11.44
CA GLY A 77 2.41 -19.05 -12.38
C GLY A 77 1.29 -18.27 -13.06
N THR A 78 1.22 -16.95 -12.86
CA THR A 78 0.25 -16.05 -13.51
C THR A 78 0.96 -14.89 -14.18
N PRO A 79 0.28 -14.13 -15.08
CA PRO A 79 0.86 -12.93 -15.70
C PRO A 79 1.12 -11.77 -14.74
N MET A 80 0.62 -11.82 -13.48
CA MET A 80 0.85 -10.75 -12.50
C MET A 80 2.32 -10.75 -12.04
N PRO A 81 3.14 -9.79 -12.49
CA PRO A 81 4.56 -9.74 -12.13
C PRO A 81 4.78 -9.11 -10.76
N PRO A 82 5.97 -9.31 -10.15
CA PRO A 82 6.34 -8.57 -8.94
C PRO A 82 6.68 -7.12 -9.28
N TRP A 83 6.19 -6.18 -8.45
CA TRP A 83 6.43 -4.74 -8.62
C TRP A 83 7.45 -4.18 -7.64
N LYS A 84 8.12 -5.03 -6.86
CA LYS A 84 9.10 -4.63 -5.84
C LYS A 84 10.28 -3.81 -6.38
N GLN A 85 10.58 -3.90 -7.68
CA GLN A 85 11.63 -3.09 -8.31
C GLN A 85 11.21 -1.63 -8.49
N PHE A 86 9.91 -1.35 -8.48
CA PHE A 86 9.35 -0.05 -8.81
C PHE A 86 8.77 0.69 -7.60
N MET A 87 8.60 -0.01 -6.48
CA MET A 87 7.99 0.57 -5.28
C MET A 87 8.38 -0.19 -4.01
N SER A 88 8.27 0.50 -2.87
CA SER A 88 8.40 -0.12 -1.55
C SER A 88 7.11 -0.84 -1.13
N GLU A 89 7.19 -1.67 -0.09
CA GLU A 89 5.98 -2.28 0.50
C GLU A 89 5.01 -1.22 1.03
N ALA A 90 5.54 -0.15 1.64
CA ALA A 90 4.71 0.95 2.12
C ALA A 90 3.97 1.66 0.99
N GLU A 91 4.61 1.81 -0.18
CA GLU A 91 3.98 2.38 -1.37
C GLU A 91 2.93 1.42 -1.94
N ALA A 92 3.18 0.12 -1.96
CA ALA A 92 2.19 -0.87 -2.33
C ALA A 92 0.98 -0.84 -1.38
N ALA A 93 1.20 -0.69 -0.08
CA ALA A 93 0.13 -0.54 0.91
C ALA A 93 -0.69 0.73 0.68
N TRP A 94 -0.05 1.84 0.32
CA TRP A 94 -0.74 3.08 -0.05
C TRP A 94 -1.64 2.87 -1.27
N ILE A 95 -1.14 2.18 -2.30
CA ILE A 95 -1.94 1.85 -3.49
C ILE A 95 -3.15 1.00 -3.10
N VAL A 96 -2.96 -0.05 -2.31
CA VAL A 96 -4.06 -0.93 -1.85
C VAL A 96 -5.12 -0.13 -1.10
N ASP A 97 -4.71 0.75 -0.19
CA ASP A 97 -5.64 1.63 0.52
C ASP A 97 -6.49 2.46 -0.45
N LYS A 98 -5.88 3.06 -1.46
CA LYS A 98 -6.59 3.85 -2.47
C LYS A 98 -7.49 3.00 -3.35
N LEU A 99 -7.05 1.81 -3.76
CA LEU A 99 -7.88 0.91 -4.55
C LEU A 99 -9.12 0.43 -3.78
N MET A 100 -9.00 0.23 -2.48
CA MET A 100 -10.09 -0.23 -1.62
C MET A 100 -11.06 0.88 -1.21
N THR A 101 -10.67 2.14 -1.34
CA THR A 101 -11.48 3.31 -1.01
C THR A 101 -11.89 4.09 -2.25
N GLU A 102 -11.01 4.89 -2.80
CA GLU A 102 -11.19 5.62 -4.05
C GLU A 102 -9.83 5.88 -4.68
N PHE A 103 -9.60 5.29 -5.85
CA PHE A 103 -8.33 5.47 -6.53
C PHE A 103 -8.30 6.83 -7.26
N PRO A 104 -7.24 7.64 -7.10
CA PRO A 104 -7.13 8.96 -7.74
C PRO A 104 -7.23 8.89 -9.26
N LYS A 105 -7.85 9.91 -9.86
CA LYS A 105 -7.95 10.08 -11.31
C LYS A 105 -6.65 10.53 -11.93
#